data_7617f6a22191e0acd7f729a52fe15682
#
_entry.id   7617f6a22191e0acd7f729a52fe15682
#
_cell.length_a   1.000
_cell.length_b   1.000
_cell.length_c   1.000
_cell.angle_alpha   90.00
_cell.angle_beta   90.00
_cell.angle_gamma   90.00
#
_symmetry.space_group_name_H-M   'P 1'
#
loop_
_entity.id
_entity.type
_entity.pdbx_description
1 polymer ?
#
loop_
_entity_poly.entity_id
_entity_poly.type
_entity_poly.pdbx_seq_one_letter_code
_entity_poly.pdbx_strand_id
1 'polypeptide(L)'
;IHLPPALRQLCDLSTLHLESGSFVEDNLRASYSDILYSLQTSKGEGYIYVVIEHQSTPDSHMAFRLLRYALAAMQQHLDRGHKALPLVIPMLFYHGTIAPYPFSLCWLDEFPPDSPAKQLYLGAFPLVDVTDIPDDAILQHRRIALLELVQKHIRQRDLSHILQQLVEVVLMGYTDHQQFKTLFTYMSLHRNSADPDNFIDQLVERLPQYEDTLMTIAEYLKQKGREEGKQRWLQEGLNEGLQAGE
;
A
#
# COMPACT_ATOMS: atom_id res chain seq x y z
N ILE A 1 25.25 -23.05 15.57
CA ILE A 1 24.31 -21.92 15.43
C ILE A 1 23.82 -21.52 16.80
N HIS A 2 23.93 -20.22 17.15
CA HIS A 2 23.60 -19.67 18.47
C HIS A 2 22.13 -19.22 18.55
N LEU A 3 21.20 -20.05 18.07
CA LEU A 3 19.78 -19.76 18.19
C LEU A 3 19.25 -20.08 19.59
N PRO A 4 18.33 -19.25 20.14
CA PRO A 4 17.59 -19.60 21.34
C PRO A 4 16.92 -20.98 21.21
N PRO A 5 16.85 -21.79 22.29
CA PRO A 5 16.32 -23.17 22.22
C PRO A 5 14.93 -23.27 21.60
N ALA A 6 14.04 -22.34 21.92
CA ALA A 6 12.67 -22.29 21.39
C ALA A 6 12.66 -22.09 19.85
N LEU A 7 13.49 -21.20 19.33
CA LEU A 7 13.61 -20.98 17.88
C LEU A 7 14.31 -22.13 17.17
N ARG A 8 15.33 -22.74 17.83
CA ARG A 8 16.04 -23.90 17.29
C ARG A 8 15.12 -25.09 17.07
N GLN A 9 14.14 -25.32 17.94
CA GLN A 9 13.15 -26.40 17.80
C GLN A 9 12.21 -26.22 16.61
N LEU A 10 12.00 -24.98 16.16
CA LEU A 10 11.15 -24.68 15.01
C LEU A 10 11.87 -24.88 13.68
N CYS A 11 13.21 -24.84 13.67
CA CYS A 11 14.04 -24.81 12.47
C CYS A 11 14.67 -26.17 12.18
N ASP A 12 14.54 -26.65 10.95
CA ASP A 12 15.34 -27.78 10.44
C ASP A 12 16.67 -27.25 9.90
N LEU A 13 17.67 -27.25 10.77
CA LEU A 13 19.01 -26.73 10.43
C LEU A 13 19.75 -27.59 9.38
N SER A 14 19.28 -28.80 9.07
CA SER A 14 19.86 -29.63 8.01
C SER A 14 19.52 -29.11 6.62
N THR A 15 18.47 -28.28 6.51
CA THR A 15 17.99 -27.63 5.27
C THR A 15 18.57 -26.25 5.05
N LEU A 16 19.51 -25.82 5.89
CA LEU A 16 20.09 -24.49 5.81
C LEU A 16 20.82 -24.25 4.48
N HIS A 17 20.38 -23.25 3.73
CA HIS A 17 20.96 -22.88 2.45
C HIS A 17 21.32 -21.38 2.45
N LEU A 18 22.53 -21.05 1.98
CA LEU A 18 22.98 -19.67 1.84
C LEU A 18 22.32 -19.05 0.62
N GLU A 19 21.57 -17.98 0.82
CA GLU A 19 20.97 -17.21 -0.26
C GLU A 19 22.00 -16.29 -0.93
N SER A 20 21.88 -16.11 -2.23
CA SER A 20 22.77 -15.21 -2.97
C SER A 20 22.55 -13.74 -2.57
N GLY A 21 23.59 -12.90 -2.64
CA GLY A 21 23.57 -11.50 -2.22
C GLY A 21 22.59 -10.58 -2.99
N SER A 22 21.88 -11.08 -4.01
CA SER A 22 20.81 -10.39 -4.71
C SER A 22 19.48 -10.38 -3.95
N PHE A 23 19.45 -10.91 -2.74
CA PHE A 23 18.26 -11.03 -1.90
C PHE A 23 17.89 -9.73 -1.17
N VAL A 24 18.75 -8.75 -1.15
CA VAL A 24 18.51 -7.47 -0.44
C VAL A 24 18.57 -6.35 -1.46
N GLU A 25 17.58 -5.43 -1.41
CA GLU A 25 17.55 -4.24 -2.26
C GLU A 25 18.89 -3.49 -2.19
N ASP A 26 19.35 -2.92 -3.32
CA ASP A 26 20.65 -2.26 -3.43
C ASP A 26 20.83 -1.10 -2.43
N ASN A 27 19.77 -0.45 -2.03
CA ASN A 27 19.76 0.62 -1.02
C ASN A 27 19.87 0.10 0.43
N LEU A 28 19.65 -1.20 0.67
CA LEU A 28 19.83 -1.87 1.96
C LEU A 28 21.18 -2.59 2.09
N ARG A 29 21.96 -2.67 1.00
CA ARG A 29 23.32 -3.26 0.98
C ARG A 29 24.37 -2.41 1.69
N ALA A 30 24.07 -1.88 2.85
CA ALA A 30 24.97 -0.97 3.55
C ALA A 30 26.19 -1.67 4.19
N SER A 31 26.28 -3.01 4.18
CA SER A 31 27.41 -3.74 4.75
C SER A 31 27.68 -5.06 4.03
N TYR A 32 28.94 -5.30 3.65
CA TYR A 32 29.45 -6.55 3.07
C TYR A 32 29.36 -7.78 4.00
N SER A 33 28.75 -7.63 5.17
CA SER A 33 28.75 -8.60 6.26
C SER A 33 27.38 -9.22 6.55
N ASP A 34 26.36 -8.82 5.81
CA ASP A 34 25.01 -9.32 6.06
C ASP A 34 24.80 -10.63 5.31
N ILE A 35 24.30 -11.66 6.00
CA ILE A 35 24.14 -13.02 5.46
C ILE A 35 22.70 -13.48 5.64
N LEU A 36 22.07 -13.92 4.55
CA LEU A 36 20.75 -14.51 4.57
C LEU A 36 20.82 -16.01 4.31
N TYR A 37 20.20 -16.78 5.17
CA TYR A 37 20.00 -18.22 4.98
C TYR A 37 18.51 -18.52 4.86
N SER A 38 18.13 -19.36 3.91
CA SER A 38 16.83 -20.02 3.89
C SER A 38 16.89 -21.37 4.61
N LEU A 39 15.78 -21.82 5.15
CA LEU A 39 15.64 -23.13 5.80
C LEU A 39 14.15 -23.53 5.87
N GLN A 40 13.91 -24.81 6.12
CA GLN A 40 12.58 -25.30 6.44
C GLN A 40 12.30 -25.15 7.94
N THR A 41 11.07 -24.77 8.26
CA THR A 41 10.55 -24.72 9.63
C THR A 41 9.37 -25.67 9.79
N SER A 42 8.96 -25.94 11.01
CA SER A 42 7.75 -26.72 11.30
C SER A 42 6.46 -26.05 10.79
N LYS A 43 6.52 -24.81 10.31
CA LYS A 43 5.39 -23.99 9.79
C LYS A 43 5.53 -23.62 8.31
N GLY A 44 6.54 -24.14 7.62
CA GLY A 44 6.87 -23.83 6.22
C GLY A 44 8.26 -23.23 6.06
N GLU A 45 8.50 -22.57 4.94
CA GLU A 45 9.79 -21.91 4.69
C GLU A 45 10.04 -20.76 5.66
N GLY A 46 11.30 -20.59 6.03
CA GLY A 46 11.75 -19.53 6.90
C GLY A 46 13.15 -19.06 6.54
N TYR A 47 13.60 -17.98 7.17
CA TYR A 47 14.90 -17.39 6.92
C TYR A 47 15.59 -17.03 8.24
N ILE A 48 16.92 -17.12 8.24
CA ILE A 48 17.77 -16.55 9.28
C ILE A 48 18.57 -15.43 8.62
N TYR A 49 18.35 -14.21 9.08
CA TYR A 49 19.09 -13.03 8.63
C TYR A 49 20.15 -12.67 9.67
N VAL A 50 21.41 -12.80 9.32
CA VAL A 50 22.54 -12.53 10.21
C VAL A 50 23.19 -11.22 9.82
N VAL A 51 23.18 -10.25 10.71
CA VAL A 51 23.96 -9.01 10.61
C VAL A 51 25.23 -9.17 11.43
N ILE A 52 26.39 -8.99 10.80
CA ILE A 52 27.69 -9.04 11.46
C ILE A 52 28.16 -7.60 11.72
N GLU A 53 28.16 -7.19 12.98
CA GLU A 53 28.57 -5.85 13.42
C GLU A 53 30.00 -5.89 13.93
N HIS A 54 30.94 -5.23 13.23
CA HIS A 54 32.33 -5.11 13.61
C HIS A 54 32.79 -3.67 13.82
N GLN A 55 31.89 -2.73 13.89
CA GLN A 55 32.27 -1.33 14.13
C GLN A 55 32.68 -1.12 15.58
N SER A 56 33.67 -0.26 15.77
CA SER A 56 34.11 0.13 17.11
C SER A 56 33.03 0.91 17.88
N THR A 57 32.13 1.59 17.16
CA THR A 57 30.97 2.31 17.70
C THR A 57 29.71 1.54 17.32
N PRO A 58 29.04 0.86 18.27
CA PRO A 58 27.80 0.14 17.99
C PRO A 58 26.68 1.04 17.50
N ASP A 59 25.87 0.53 16.57
CA ASP A 59 24.69 1.24 16.04
C ASP A 59 23.56 1.23 17.08
N SER A 60 23.11 2.40 17.50
CA SER A 60 22.00 2.55 18.45
C SER A 60 20.65 2.17 17.88
N HIS A 61 20.52 2.13 16.53
CA HIS A 61 19.31 1.75 15.82
C HIS A 61 19.39 0.34 15.22
N MET A 62 20.23 -0.51 15.78
CA MET A 62 20.45 -1.87 15.29
C MET A 62 19.16 -2.71 15.32
N ALA A 63 18.33 -2.56 16.35
CA ALA A 63 17.07 -3.28 16.45
C ALA A 63 16.11 -2.91 15.32
N PHE A 64 15.98 -1.63 15.00
CA PHE A 64 15.20 -1.15 13.86
C PHE A 64 15.80 -1.60 12.52
N ARG A 65 17.12 -1.60 12.39
CA ARG A 65 17.83 -2.09 11.21
C ARG A 65 17.56 -3.59 10.97
N LEU A 66 17.62 -4.41 12.02
CA LEU A 66 17.29 -5.83 11.96
C LEU A 66 15.83 -6.07 11.53
N LEU A 67 14.88 -5.26 12.04
CA LEU A 67 13.48 -5.32 11.62
C LEU A 67 13.32 -4.99 10.13
N ARG A 68 13.96 -3.94 9.62
CA ARG A 68 13.92 -3.57 8.21
C ARG A 68 14.40 -4.70 7.30
N TYR A 69 15.48 -5.37 7.67
CA TYR A 69 15.99 -6.51 6.90
C TYR A 69 15.06 -7.72 6.95
N ALA A 70 14.44 -7.96 8.12
CA ALA A 70 13.44 -9.02 8.23
C ALA A 70 12.23 -8.74 7.32
N LEU A 71 11.73 -7.51 7.30
CA LEU A 71 10.62 -7.10 6.42
C LEU A 71 11.00 -7.18 4.94
N ALA A 72 12.22 -6.80 4.56
CA ALA A 72 12.70 -6.93 3.19
C ALA A 72 12.77 -8.40 2.73
N ALA A 73 13.24 -9.31 3.59
CA ALA A 73 13.25 -10.74 3.29
C ALA A 73 11.82 -11.32 3.16
N MET A 74 10.89 -10.87 4.00
CA MET A 74 9.47 -11.23 3.89
C MET A 74 8.86 -10.75 2.58
N GLN A 75 9.13 -9.50 2.18
CA GLN A 75 8.61 -8.94 0.94
C GLN A 75 9.13 -9.72 -0.28
N GLN A 76 10.42 -10.00 -0.34
CA GLN A 76 10.99 -10.78 -1.44
C GLN A 76 10.42 -12.20 -1.55
N HIS A 77 10.11 -12.82 -0.40
CA HIS A 77 9.43 -14.12 -0.40
C HIS A 77 8.05 -14.02 -1.08
N LEU A 78 7.27 -12.98 -0.78
CA LEU A 78 5.98 -12.71 -1.44
C LEU A 78 6.16 -12.42 -2.94
N ASP A 79 7.18 -11.64 -3.32
CA ASP A 79 7.46 -11.28 -4.72
C ASP A 79 7.85 -12.50 -5.58
N ARG A 80 8.34 -13.57 -4.96
CA ARG A 80 8.58 -14.88 -5.59
C ARG A 80 7.30 -15.71 -5.79
N GLY A 81 6.14 -15.17 -5.41
CA GLY A 81 4.83 -15.77 -5.61
C GLY A 81 4.30 -16.61 -4.43
N HIS A 82 4.99 -16.60 -3.29
CA HIS A 82 4.48 -17.25 -2.08
C HIS A 82 3.31 -16.42 -1.50
N LYS A 83 2.32 -17.10 -0.91
CA LYS A 83 1.09 -16.45 -0.42
C LYS A 83 1.12 -16.10 1.08
N ALA A 84 2.02 -16.71 1.83
CA ALA A 84 2.14 -16.51 3.27
C ALA A 84 3.48 -15.86 3.60
N LEU A 85 3.51 -15.07 4.67
CA LEU A 85 4.76 -14.52 5.18
C LEU A 85 5.64 -15.64 5.78
N PRO A 86 6.95 -15.69 5.48
CA PRO A 86 7.87 -16.62 6.09
C PRO A 86 8.22 -16.16 7.51
N LEU A 87 8.64 -17.11 8.36
CA LEU A 87 9.33 -16.76 9.60
C LEU A 87 10.74 -16.26 9.28
N VAL A 88 11.04 -14.98 9.58
CA VAL A 88 12.39 -14.45 9.47
C VAL A 88 12.96 -14.22 10.87
N ILE A 89 14.11 -14.81 11.15
CA ILE A 89 14.81 -14.68 12.45
C ILE A 89 15.99 -13.74 12.25
N PRO A 90 15.85 -12.43 12.58
CA PRO A 90 16.97 -11.52 12.55
C PRO A 90 17.93 -11.81 13.72
N MET A 91 19.22 -11.82 13.45
CA MET A 91 20.23 -12.13 14.44
C MET A 91 21.43 -11.19 14.29
N LEU A 92 21.85 -10.59 15.41
CA LEU A 92 23.07 -9.81 15.48
C LEU A 92 24.23 -10.71 15.92
N PHE A 93 25.32 -10.73 15.15
CA PHE A 93 26.61 -11.27 15.57
C PHE A 93 27.55 -10.12 15.84
N TYR A 94 27.72 -9.78 17.13
CA TYR A 94 28.48 -8.63 17.57
C TYR A 94 29.88 -9.04 18.06
N HIS A 95 30.89 -8.33 17.61
CA HIS A 95 32.28 -8.48 18.06
C HIS A 95 33.02 -7.12 18.20
N GLY A 96 32.29 -6.06 18.57
CA GLY A 96 32.86 -4.73 18.77
C GLY A 96 33.71 -4.60 20.04
N THR A 97 34.29 -3.42 20.23
CA THR A 97 35.19 -3.12 21.37
C THR A 97 34.49 -2.85 22.70
N ILE A 98 33.20 -2.51 22.63
CA ILE A 98 32.38 -2.22 23.83
C ILE A 98 31.66 -3.53 24.23
N ALA A 99 31.94 -4.02 25.43
CA ALA A 99 31.35 -5.27 25.93
C ALA A 99 30.71 -5.06 27.30
N PRO A 100 29.50 -5.59 27.55
CA PRO A 100 28.59 -6.25 26.59
C PRO A 100 28.05 -5.28 25.55
N TYR A 101 27.30 -5.80 24.53
CA TYR A 101 26.58 -4.96 23.57
C TYR A 101 25.68 -3.97 24.32
N PRO A 102 25.77 -2.65 24.04
CA PRO A 102 25.22 -1.63 24.96
C PRO A 102 23.75 -1.27 24.70
N PHE A 103 23.14 -1.68 23.58
CA PHE A 103 21.80 -1.27 23.18
C PHE A 103 20.78 -2.41 23.25
N SER A 104 19.50 -2.07 23.42
CA SER A 104 18.40 -3.03 23.31
C SER A 104 18.30 -3.56 21.88
N LEU A 105 17.97 -4.85 21.75
CA LEU A 105 17.57 -5.45 20.46
C LEU A 105 16.04 -5.55 20.32
N CYS A 106 15.29 -4.89 21.20
CA CYS A 106 13.86 -4.64 21.01
C CYS A 106 13.67 -3.25 20.40
N TRP A 107 13.29 -3.20 19.12
CA TRP A 107 13.12 -1.95 18.39
C TRP A 107 12.08 -1.00 19.01
N LEU A 108 11.12 -1.54 19.77
CA LEU A 108 10.12 -0.73 20.48
C LEU A 108 10.72 0.06 21.66
N ASP A 109 11.90 -0.31 22.14
CA ASP A 109 12.60 0.42 23.18
C ASP A 109 13.29 1.70 22.64
N GLU A 110 13.35 1.88 21.32
CA GLU A 110 13.84 3.10 20.68
C GLU A 110 12.83 4.26 20.73
N PHE A 111 11.55 3.97 21.06
CA PHE A 111 10.54 5.00 21.26
C PHE A 111 10.56 5.55 22.70
N PRO A 112 10.14 6.81 22.91
CA PRO A 112 9.95 7.34 24.26
C PRO A 112 9.03 6.44 25.11
N PRO A 113 9.23 6.34 26.42
CA PRO A 113 8.51 5.42 27.31
C PRO A 113 6.98 5.59 27.28
N ASP A 114 6.49 6.80 27.08
CA ASP A 114 5.09 7.21 27.01
C ASP A 114 4.50 7.17 25.58
N SER A 115 5.30 6.73 24.60
CA SER A 115 4.86 6.57 23.22
C SER A 115 3.80 5.47 23.08
N PRO A 116 2.76 5.67 22.24
CA PRO A 116 1.78 4.63 21.92
C PRO A 116 2.33 3.54 20.99
N ALA A 117 3.64 3.52 20.70
CA ALA A 117 4.27 2.63 19.74
C ALA A 117 3.95 1.14 19.99
N LYS A 118 4.00 0.69 21.25
CA LYS A 118 3.65 -0.71 21.60
C LYS A 118 2.22 -1.05 21.24
N GLN A 119 1.27 -0.15 21.52
CA GLN A 119 -0.13 -0.35 21.17
C GLN A 119 -0.33 -0.38 19.66
N LEU A 120 0.35 0.51 18.93
CA LEU A 120 0.22 0.64 17.48
C LEU A 120 0.84 -0.54 16.72
N TYR A 121 2.04 -0.98 17.13
CA TYR A 121 2.82 -1.95 16.35
C TYR A 121 2.72 -3.39 16.82
N LEU A 122 2.16 -3.66 17.99
CA LEU A 122 1.88 -5.03 18.47
C LEU A 122 0.41 -5.43 18.31
N GLY A 123 -0.45 -4.50 17.90
CA GLY A 123 -1.88 -4.74 17.68
C GLY A 123 -2.28 -4.62 16.21
N ALA A 124 -3.58 -4.65 15.99
CA ALA A 124 -4.16 -4.34 14.68
C ALA A 124 -3.99 -2.84 14.37
N PHE A 125 -3.65 -2.52 13.13
CA PHE A 125 -3.63 -1.14 12.67
C PHE A 125 -5.05 -0.55 12.64
N PRO A 126 -5.19 0.76 12.91
CA PRO A 126 -6.48 1.44 12.78
C PRO A 126 -7.05 1.29 11.37
N LEU A 127 -8.31 0.92 11.29
CA LEU A 127 -9.06 0.84 10.05
C LEU A 127 -10.14 1.93 10.05
N VAL A 128 -10.24 2.69 8.97
CA VAL A 128 -11.40 3.52 8.65
C VAL A 128 -12.07 2.88 7.45
N ASP A 129 -13.18 2.18 7.68
CA ASP A 129 -13.96 1.55 6.61
C ASP A 129 -15.10 2.48 6.20
N VAL A 130 -14.87 3.25 5.14
CA VAL A 130 -15.87 4.19 4.63
C VAL A 130 -17.13 3.49 4.09
N THR A 131 -17.06 2.20 3.79
CA THR A 131 -18.21 1.44 3.27
C THR A 131 -19.26 1.16 4.35
N ASP A 132 -18.83 1.16 5.63
CA ASP A 132 -19.68 0.89 6.81
C ASP A 132 -20.19 2.18 7.47
N ILE A 133 -19.64 3.35 7.11
CA ILE A 133 -20.09 4.63 7.68
C ILE A 133 -21.39 5.08 6.98
N PRO A 134 -22.50 5.35 7.71
CA PRO A 134 -23.72 5.87 7.12
C PRO A 134 -23.50 7.21 6.37
N ASP A 135 -24.21 7.43 5.27
CA ASP A 135 -24.00 8.64 4.44
C ASP A 135 -24.32 9.92 5.21
N ASP A 136 -25.34 9.91 6.07
CA ASP A 136 -25.70 11.04 6.93
C ASP A 136 -24.59 11.36 7.96
N ALA A 137 -23.85 10.36 8.44
CA ALA A 137 -22.68 10.58 9.27
C ALA A 137 -21.52 11.16 8.44
N ILE A 138 -21.29 10.66 7.21
CA ILE A 138 -20.28 11.20 6.29
C ILE A 138 -20.50 12.69 6.04
N LEU A 139 -21.76 13.13 5.84
CA LEU A 139 -22.11 14.54 5.63
C LEU A 139 -21.63 15.45 6.78
N GLN A 140 -21.45 14.93 7.97
CA GLN A 140 -20.94 15.68 9.13
C GLN A 140 -19.41 15.82 9.16
N HIS A 141 -18.67 15.10 8.31
CA HIS A 141 -17.21 15.09 8.30
C HIS A 141 -16.54 16.28 7.60
N ARG A 142 -17.35 17.30 7.20
CA ARG A 142 -16.89 18.58 6.65
C ARG A 142 -15.93 18.40 5.45
N ARG A 143 -14.64 18.73 5.63
CA ARG A 143 -13.64 18.75 4.54
C ARG A 143 -13.42 17.42 3.83
N ILE A 144 -13.60 16.30 4.53
CA ILE A 144 -13.38 14.98 3.94
C ILE A 144 -14.66 14.32 3.44
N ALA A 145 -15.84 14.88 3.77
CA ALA A 145 -17.13 14.32 3.44
C ALA A 145 -17.29 13.99 1.94
N LEU A 146 -16.88 14.90 1.07
CA LEU A 146 -16.97 14.68 -0.38
C LEU A 146 -16.10 13.51 -0.84
N LEU A 147 -14.88 13.41 -0.32
CA LEU A 147 -13.96 12.29 -0.64
C LEU A 147 -14.54 10.96 -0.17
N GLU A 148 -15.00 10.88 1.06
CA GLU A 148 -15.57 9.67 1.65
C GLU A 148 -16.83 9.22 0.92
N LEU A 149 -17.74 10.14 0.59
CA LEU A 149 -18.97 9.85 -0.14
C LEU A 149 -18.66 9.31 -1.54
N VAL A 150 -17.73 9.94 -2.26
CA VAL A 150 -17.27 9.47 -3.57
C VAL A 150 -16.62 8.10 -3.45
N GLN A 151 -15.70 7.88 -2.51
CA GLN A 151 -15.01 6.59 -2.35
C GLN A 151 -15.96 5.46 -1.98
N LYS A 152 -16.94 5.72 -1.13
CA LYS A 152 -17.94 4.73 -0.73
C LYS A 152 -18.78 4.24 -1.92
N HIS A 153 -19.19 5.15 -2.78
CA HIS A 153 -20.15 4.86 -3.85
C HIS A 153 -19.53 4.69 -5.25
N ILE A 154 -18.22 4.94 -5.43
CA ILE A 154 -17.56 4.96 -6.76
C ILE A 154 -17.69 3.66 -7.55
N ARG A 155 -17.86 2.53 -6.87
CA ARG A 155 -18.02 1.21 -7.51
C ARG A 155 -19.47 0.88 -7.91
N GLN A 156 -20.41 1.74 -7.55
CA GLN A 156 -21.81 1.56 -7.92
C GLN A 156 -22.02 2.00 -9.37
N ARG A 157 -22.90 1.28 -10.09
CA ARG A 157 -23.16 1.57 -11.50
C ARG A 157 -23.88 2.89 -11.74
N ASP A 158 -24.70 3.32 -10.77
CA ASP A 158 -25.46 4.55 -10.87
C ASP A 158 -25.20 5.39 -9.61
N LEU A 159 -24.70 6.60 -9.81
CA LEU A 159 -24.44 7.59 -8.75
C LEU A 159 -25.57 8.63 -8.62
N SER A 160 -26.65 8.51 -9.40
CA SER A 160 -27.78 9.45 -9.37
C SER A 160 -28.43 9.48 -7.98
N HIS A 161 -28.40 8.36 -7.24
CA HIS A 161 -28.98 8.28 -5.91
C HIS A 161 -28.22 9.08 -4.84
N ILE A 162 -26.91 9.36 -5.06
CA ILE A 162 -26.11 10.21 -4.15
C ILE A 162 -25.93 11.63 -4.68
N LEU A 163 -26.49 11.95 -5.84
CA LEU A 163 -26.33 13.27 -6.47
C LEU A 163 -26.69 14.41 -5.51
N GLN A 164 -27.77 14.24 -4.77
CA GLN A 164 -28.20 15.26 -3.82
C GLN A 164 -27.20 15.46 -2.69
N GLN A 165 -26.69 14.36 -2.10
CA GLN A 165 -25.68 14.43 -1.05
C GLN A 165 -24.36 15.03 -1.56
N LEU A 166 -23.95 14.70 -2.80
CA LEU A 166 -22.78 15.32 -3.43
C LEU A 166 -22.95 16.84 -3.54
N VAL A 167 -24.10 17.30 -4.02
CA VAL A 167 -24.42 18.73 -4.12
C VAL A 167 -24.43 19.40 -2.74
N GLU A 168 -25.08 18.79 -1.75
CA GLU A 168 -25.11 19.30 -0.37
C GLU A 168 -23.70 19.50 0.21
N VAL A 169 -22.83 18.49 0.09
CA VAL A 169 -21.45 18.54 0.59
C VAL A 169 -20.65 19.65 -0.09
N VAL A 170 -20.80 19.81 -1.41
CA VAL A 170 -20.13 20.88 -2.15
C VAL A 170 -20.64 22.26 -1.72
N LEU A 171 -21.95 22.42 -1.54
CA LEU A 171 -22.56 23.67 -1.10
C LEU A 171 -22.23 24.06 0.35
N MET A 172 -21.82 23.09 1.20
CA MET A 172 -21.29 23.40 2.54
C MET A 172 -20.00 24.23 2.50
N GLY A 173 -19.34 24.35 1.34
CA GLY A 173 -18.20 25.24 1.12
C GLY A 173 -16.87 24.77 1.74
N TYR A 174 -16.78 23.52 2.18
CA TYR A 174 -15.54 22.95 2.71
C TYR A 174 -14.60 22.40 1.64
N THR A 175 -15.07 22.24 0.40
CA THR A 175 -14.34 21.72 -0.74
C THR A 175 -13.85 22.89 -1.60
N ASP A 176 -12.56 23.03 -1.80
CA ASP A 176 -12.01 24.00 -2.72
C ASP A 176 -12.16 23.55 -4.18
N HIS A 177 -11.94 24.50 -5.11
CA HIS A 177 -12.10 24.26 -6.56
C HIS A 177 -11.19 23.16 -7.10
N GLN A 178 -9.95 23.07 -6.58
CA GLN A 178 -8.99 22.06 -7.01
C GLN A 178 -9.36 20.67 -6.50
N GLN A 179 -9.81 20.58 -5.25
CA GLN A 179 -10.31 19.32 -4.67
C GLN A 179 -11.54 18.83 -5.43
N PHE A 180 -12.50 19.73 -5.72
CA PHE A 180 -13.67 19.42 -6.53
C PHE A 180 -13.25 18.84 -7.89
N LYS A 181 -12.41 19.56 -8.64
CA LYS A 181 -11.92 19.11 -9.95
C LYS A 181 -11.27 17.74 -9.88
N THR A 182 -10.38 17.51 -8.91
CA THR A 182 -9.64 16.26 -8.75
C THR A 182 -10.59 15.09 -8.46
N LEU A 183 -11.53 15.25 -7.53
CA LEU A 183 -12.46 14.20 -7.14
C LEU A 183 -13.46 13.87 -8.25
N PHE A 184 -14.00 14.87 -8.95
CA PHE A 184 -14.92 14.63 -10.06
C PHE A 184 -14.21 14.04 -11.28
N THR A 185 -12.96 14.42 -11.56
CA THR A 185 -12.15 13.75 -12.59
C THR A 185 -11.92 12.29 -12.20
N TYR A 186 -11.52 12.01 -10.96
CA TYR A 186 -11.33 10.64 -10.47
C TYR A 186 -12.61 9.81 -10.58
N MET A 187 -13.72 10.34 -10.11
CA MET A 187 -15.04 9.71 -10.18
C MET A 187 -15.43 9.39 -11.63
N SER A 188 -15.19 10.32 -12.54
CA SER A 188 -15.53 10.18 -13.94
C SER A 188 -14.68 9.13 -14.68
N LEU A 189 -13.41 8.96 -14.29
CA LEU A 189 -12.50 7.96 -14.87
C LEU A 189 -12.80 6.52 -14.42
N HIS A 190 -13.39 6.34 -13.24
CA HIS A 190 -13.64 5.02 -12.65
C HIS A 190 -15.10 4.57 -12.80
N ARG A 191 -15.88 5.31 -13.55
CA ARG A 191 -17.31 5.13 -13.67
C ARG A 191 -17.72 4.36 -14.94
N ASN A 192 -18.46 3.26 -14.76
CA ASN A 192 -19.27 2.62 -15.80
C ASN A 192 -20.73 3.09 -15.68
N SER A 193 -20.98 4.40 -15.87
CA SER A 193 -22.33 4.93 -15.80
C SER A 193 -23.10 4.64 -17.09
N ALA A 194 -24.37 4.30 -16.95
CA ALA A 194 -25.27 4.12 -18.07
C ALA A 194 -25.52 5.42 -18.86
N ASP A 195 -25.44 6.58 -18.18
CA ASP A 195 -25.63 7.91 -18.80
C ASP A 195 -24.74 8.97 -18.11
N PRO A 196 -23.45 9.08 -18.53
CA PRO A 196 -22.53 10.07 -17.96
C PRO A 196 -22.92 11.52 -18.24
N ASP A 197 -23.49 11.79 -19.42
CA ASP A 197 -23.83 13.15 -19.85
C ASP A 197 -24.95 13.70 -18.98
N ASN A 198 -26.04 12.97 -18.77
CA ASN A 198 -27.15 13.37 -17.90
C ASN A 198 -26.72 13.65 -16.45
N PHE A 199 -25.77 12.89 -15.91
CA PHE A 199 -25.26 13.14 -14.56
C PHE A 199 -24.49 14.47 -14.45
N ILE A 200 -23.66 14.77 -15.46
CA ILE A 200 -22.94 16.05 -15.53
C ILE A 200 -23.91 17.20 -15.69
N ASP A 201 -24.91 17.07 -16.58
CA ASP A 201 -25.92 18.10 -16.79
C ASP A 201 -26.69 18.43 -15.50
N GLN A 202 -27.06 17.41 -14.71
CA GLN A 202 -27.69 17.61 -13.41
C GLN A 202 -26.77 18.27 -12.37
N LEU A 203 -25.46 18.02 -12.43
CA LEU A 203 -24.48 18.70 -11.58
C LEU A 203 -24.30 20.16 -11.97
N VAL A 204 -24.24 20.47 -13.26
CA VAL A 204 -24.13 21.83 -13.78
C VAL A 204 -25.36 22.67 -13.35
N GLU A 205 -26.56 22.10 -13.49
CA GLU A 205 -27.79 22.76 -13.06
C GLU A 205 -27.80 23.15 -11.58
N ARG A 206 -27.25 22.27 -10.72
CA ARG A 206 -27.25 22.43 -9.25
C ARG A 206 -26.02 23.15 -8.70
N LEU A 207 -24.90 23.14 -9.43
CA LEU A 207 -23.62 23.73 -9.05
C LEU A 207 -23.09 24.67 -10.15
N PRO A 208 -23.81 25.73 -10.53
CA PRO A 208 -23.41 26.61 -11.63
C PRO A 208 -22.04 27.25 -11.44
N GLN A 209 -21.60 27.44 -10.20
CA GLN A 209 -20.26 27.97 -9.90
C GLN A 209 -19.11 27.01 -10.33
N TYR A 210 -19.39 25.77 -10.67
CA TYR A 210 -18.44 24.77 -11.15
C TYR A 210 -18.67 24.37 -12.62
N GLU A 211 -19.56 25.06 -13.36
CA GLU A 211 -19.94 24.76 -14.73
C GLU A 211 -18.71 24.56 -15.64
N ASP A 212 -17.78 25.53 -15.69
CA ASP A 212 -16.59 25.46 -16.52
C ASP A 212 -15.73 24.22 -16.21
N THR A 213 -15.64 23.85 -14.94
CA THR A 213 -14.87 22.67 -14.49
C THR A 213 -15.56 21.38 -14.92
N LEU A 214 -16.88 21.29 -14.74
CA LEU A 214 -17.69 20.12 -15.13
C LEU A 214 -17.70 19.92 -16.64
N MET A 215 -17.84 21.00 -17.42
CA MET A 215 -17.77 20.95 -18.88
C MET A 215 -16.40 20.52 -19.39
N THR A 216 -15.31 21.01 -18.78
CA THR A 216 -13.95 20.55 -19.09
C THR A 216 -13.77 19.05 -18.82
N ILE A 217 -14.33 18.55 -17.72
CA ILE A 217 -14.30 17.10 -17.40
C ILE A 217 -15.11 16.32 -18.43
N ALA A 218 -16.29 16.79 -18.83
CA ALA A 218 -17.11 16.15 -19.85
C ALA A 218 -16.41 16.05 -21.21
N GLU A 219 -15.77 17.14 -21.65
CA GLU A 219 -14.98 17.13 -22.89
C GLU A 219 -13.81 16.16 -22.83
N TYR A 220 -13.07 16.15 -21.72
CA TYR A 220 -12.00 15.20 -21.50
C TYR A 220 -12.46 13.74 -21.59
N LEU A 221 -13.60 13.42 -20.99
CA LEU A 221 -14.17 12.07 -21.03
C LEU A 221 -14.62 11.67 -22.45
N LYS A 222 -15.24 12.60 -23.19
CA LYS A 222 -15.65 12.37 -24.59
C LYS A 222 -14.42 12.10 -25.46
N GLN A 223 -13.33 12.86 -25.26
CA GLN A 223 -12.09 12.65 -26.00
C GLN A 223 -11.47 11.30 -25.66
N LYS A 224 -11.35 10.98 -24.36
CA LYS A 224 -10.80 9.70 -23.89
C LYS A 224 -11.60 8.51 -24.42
N GLY A 225 -12.93 8.57 -24.35
CA GLY A 225 -13.80 7.52 -24.88
C GLY A 225 -13.62 7.29 -26.39
N ARG A 226 -13.40 8.37 -27.17
CA ARG A 226 -13.09 8.27 -28.61
C ARG A 226 -11.74 7.61 -28.86
N GLU A 227 -10.72 7.94 -28.08
CA GLU A 227 -9.39 7.36 -28.19
C GLU A 227 -9.37 5.87 -27.82
N GLU A 228 -10.01 5.50 -26.72
CA GLU A 228 -10.17 4.10 -26.29
C GLU A 228 -10.97 3.26 -27.30
N GLY A 229 -12.06 3.83 -27.84
CA GLY A 229 -12.84 3.19 -28.88
C GLY A 229 -12.03 2.95 -30.16
N LYS A 230 -11.20 3.93 -30.58
CA LYS A 230 -10.31 3.79 -31.74
C LYS A 230 -9.23 2.72 -31.50
N GLN A 231 -8.63 2.69 -30.31
CA GLN A 231 -7.62 1.67 -29.97
C GLN A 231 -8.22 0.26 -29.96
N ARG A 232 -9.41 0.10 -29.36
CA ARG A 232 -10.12 -1.20 -29.33
C ARG A 232 -10.44 -1.68 -30.74
N TRP A 233 -10.98 -0.81 -31.58
CA TRP A 233 -11.29 -1.13 -32.98
C TRP A 233 -10.04 -1.54 -33.78
N LEU A 234 -8.91 -0.84 -33.59
CA LEU A 234 -7.63 -1.19 -34.21
C LEU A 234 -7.12 -2.56 -33.74
N GLN A 235 -7.27 -2.87 -32.45
CA GLN A 235 -6.82 -4.14 -31.88
C GLN A 235 -7.72 -5.33 -32.31
N GLU A 236 -9.02 -5.11 -32.40
CA GLU A 236 -9.96 -6.08 -32.93
C GLU A 236 -9.69 -6.36 -34.42
N GLY A 237 -9.50 -5.32 -35.24
CA GLY A 237 -9.17 -5.46 -36.67
C GLY A 237 -7.81 -6.16 -36.92
N LEU A 238 -6.80 -5.92 -36.05
CA LEU A 238 -5.52 -6.63 -36.09
C LEU A 238 -5.69 -8.12 -35.76
N ASN A 239 -6.50 -8.46 -34.74
CA ASN A 239 -6.77 -9.83 -34.34
C ASN A 239 -7.58 -10.58 -35.41
N GLU A 240 -8.60 -9.95 -36.03
CA GLU A 240 -9.36 -10.53 -37.15
C GLU A 240 -8.48 -10.74 -38.39
N GLY A 241 -7.57 -9.78 -38.68
CA GLY A 241 -6.62 -9.91 -39.80
C GLY A 241 -5.62 -11.05 -39.63
N LEU A 242 -5.17 -11.29 -38.40
CA LEU A 242 -4.29 -12.42 -38.06
C LEU A 242 -5.00 -13.78 -38.17
N GLN A 243 -6.27 -13.86 -37.78
CA GLN A 243 -7.07 -15.10 -37.88
C GLN A 243 -7.51 -15.41 -39.32
N ALA A 244 -7.65 -14.41 -40.19
CA ALA A 244 -8.03 -14.60 -41.61
C ALA A 244 -6.82 -14.90 -42.52
N GLY A 245 -5.58 -14.76 -42.02
CA GLY A 245 -4.34 -15.02 -42.74
C GLY A 245 -3.73 -16.40 -42.50
N GLU A 246 -4.32 -17.24 -41.63
CA GLU A 246 -4.05 -18.69 -41.48
C GLU A 246 -5.01 -19.50 -42.33
#